data_1684f5762d3e76d4b06d888b2ffbb0d8
#
_entry.id   1684f5762d3e76d4b06d888b2ffbb0d8
#
_cell.length_a   1.000
_cell.length_b   1.000
_cell.length_c   1.000
_cell.angle_alpha   90.00
_cell.angle_beta   90.00
_cell.angle_gamma   90.00
#
_symmetry.space_group_name_H-M   'P 1'
#
loop_
_entity.id
_entity.type
_entity.pdbx_description
1 polymer ?
#
loop_
_entity_poly.entity_id
_entity_poly.type
_entity_poly.pdbx_seq_one_letter_code
_entity_poly.pdbx_strand_id
1 'polypeptide(L)'
;MKLFMGKIFDIFFKGSKPALWDDIAENWLLILCVVVAFAAIITVCVVLIKKKRGEPHISEKAKPLFDVRSLSFAAMCLAVAFVLSFIKVVDLPQGGGITPVSMLPVILFAYIYGPKRGFIVSFAYFLLQLLQGVYFLNVVQFFFDYIFAFTIIGIAGFFKKNLLLGTISAHLLRYLSHVIAAYAFFREFNQTGINDTAYCLIYNSFVLIEMVACIVIILIPPVKNSIEKMKRNLRKSVR
;
A
#
# COMPACT_ATOMS: atom_id res chain seq x y z
N MET A 1 -10.23 -16.87 -25.75
CA MET A 1 -9.79 -16.62 -24.38
C MET A 1 -8.38 -16.04 -24.31
N LYS A 2 -7.34 -16.64 -24.92
CA LYS A 2 -5.96 -16.10 -24.95
C LYS A 2 -5.86 -14.69 -25.57
N LEU A 3 -6.60 -14.40 -26.65
CA LEU A 3 -6.58 -13.10 -27.34
C LEU A 3 -7.24 -11.98 -26.50
N PHE A 4 -8.27 -12.32 -25.73
CA PHE A 4 -8.98 -11.38 -24.84
C PHE A 4 -8.13 -11.06 -23.59
N MET A 5 -7.49 -12.07 -23.01
CA MET A 5 -6.55 -11.88 -21.90
C MET A 5 -5.30 -11.08 -22.34
N GLY A 6 -4.79 -11.31 -23.57
CA GLY A 6 -3.70 -10.51 -24.13
C GLY A 6 -4.05 -9.03 -24.24
N LYS A 7 -5.23 -8.69 -24.74
CA LYS A 7 -5.68 -7.29 -24.84
C LYS A 7 -5.88 -6.64 -23.47
N ILE A 8 -6.39 -7.37 -22.49
CA ILE A 8 -6.50 -6.87 -21.10
C ILE A 8 -5.10 -6.63 -20.54
N PHE A 9 -4.17 -7.57 -20.76
CA PHE A 9 -2.79 -7.43 -20.33
C PHE A 9 -2.11 -6.19 -20.94
N ASP A 10 -2.29 -5.96 -22.25
CA ASP A 10 -1.74 -4.80 -22.94
C ASP A 10 -2.32 -3.47 -22.47
N ILE A 11 -3.59 -3.46 -22.02
CA ILE A 11 -4.22 -2.28 -21.41
C ILE A 11 -3.61 -1.95 -20.05
N PHE A 12 -3.33 -2.98 -19.23
CA PHE A 12 -2.87 -2.81 -17.86
C PHE A 12 -1.34 -2.68 -17.72
N PHE A 13 -0.58 -3.28 -18.65
CA PHE A 13 0.87 -3.42 -18.56
C PHE A 13 1.58 -2.75 -19.74
N LYS A 14 1.34 -1.47 -19.92
CA LYS A 14 1.91 -0.66 -21.00
C LYS A 14 3.44 -0.61 -20.90
N GLY A 15 4.11 -1.37 -21.77
CA GLY A 15 5.58 -1.38 -21.89
C GLY A 15 6.27 -2.68 -21.50
N SER A 16 5.57 -3.70 -20.99
CA SER A 16 6.15 -5.01 -20.72
C SER A 16 6.11 -5.92 -21.95
N LYS A 17 7.24 -6.49 -22.31
CA LYS A 17 7.28 -7.61 -23.27
C LYS A 17 6.85 -8.90 -22.56
N PRO A 18 6.16 -9.83 -23.25
CA PRO A 18 5.53 -10.99 -22.63
C PRO A 18 6.52 -12.12 -22.36
N ALA A 19 7.48 -11.91 -21.46
CA ALA A 19 8.29 -12.97 -20.88
C ALA A 19 7.74 -13.41 -19.50
N LEU A 20 6.46 -13.09 -19.21
CA LEU A 20 5.86 -13.34 -17.88
C LEU A 20 6.00 -14.81 -17.45
N TRP A 21 5.83 -15.75 -18.38
CA TRP A 21 5.92 -17.18 -18.07
C TRP A 21 7.35 -17.65 -17.94
N ASP A 22 8.26 -17.09 -18.72
CA ASP A 22 9.69 -17.39 -18.64
C ASP A 22 10.28 -16.80 -17.37
N ASP A 23 9.92 -15.57 -16.99
CA ASP A 23 10.31 -14.93 -15.72
C ASP A 23 9.76 -15.69 -14.51
N ILE A 24 8.52 -16.19 -14.56
CA ILE A 24 7.96 -17.02 -13.47
C ILE A 24 8.71 -18.34 -13.38
N ALA A 25 9.02 -18.98 -14.49
CA ALA A 25 9.76 -20.24 -14.51
C ALA A 25 11.21 -20.09 -14.04
N GLU A 26 11.84 -18.96 -14.34
CA GLU A 26 13.23 -18.68 -13.95
C GLU A 26 13.35 -18.22 -12.48
N ASN A 27 12.35 -17.49 -11.99
CA ASN A 27 12.37 -16.89 -10.64
C ASN A 27 11.40 -17.52 -9.65
N TRP A 28 10.82 -18.70 -9.93
CA TRP A 28 9.79 -19.32 -9.12
C TRP A 28 10.19 -19.52 -7.64
N LEU A 29 11.47 -19.88 -7.39
CA LEU A 29 12.02 -20.00 -6.04
C LEU A 29 12.02 -18.67 -5.29
N LEU A 30 12.39 -17.61 -5.97
CA LEU A 30 12.45 -16.26 -5.39
C LEU A 30 11.02 -15.74 -5.15
N ILE A 31 10.09 -16.00 -6.06
CA ILE A 31 8.66 -15.70 -5.89
C ILE A 31 8.10 -16.46 -4.70
N LEU A 32 8.41 -17.76 -4.57
CA LEU A 32 7.99 -18.59 -3.44
C LEU A 32 8.56 -18.06 -2.12
N CYS A 33 9.85 -17.71 -2.07
CA CYS A 33 10.48 -17.11 -0.88
C CYS A 33 9.80 -15.81 -0.47
N VAL A 34 9.47 -14.94 -1.44
CA VAL A 34 8.78 -13.67 -1.20
C VAL A 34 7.36 -13.91 -0.67
N VAL A 35 6.62 -14.84 -1.26
CA VAL A 35 5.26 -15.20 -0.81
C VAL A 35 5.31 -15.79 0.60
N VAL A 36 6.28 -16.67 0.88
CA VAL A 36 6.47 -17.27 2.21
C VAL A 36 6.87 -16.21 3.23
N ALA A 37 7.79 -15.31 2.90
CA ALA A 37 8.18 -14.20 3.77
C ALA A 37 6.99 -13.28 4.08
N PHE A 38 6.17 -12.99 3.08
CA PHE A 38 4.96 -12.18 3.25
C PHE A 38 3.92 -12.89 4.13
N ALA A 39 3.70 -14.18 3.90
CA ALA A 39 2.84 -15.01 4.73
C ALA A 39 3.35 -15.08 6.18
N ALA A 40 4.67 -15.19 6.37
CA ALA A 40 5.31 -15.18 7.69
C ALA A 40 5.10 -13.83 8.40
N ILE A 41 5.29 -12.71 7.71
CA ILE A 41 5.04 -11.36 8.26
C ILE A 41 3.57 -11.22 8.67
N ILE A 42 2.63 -11.63 7.81
CA ILE A 42 1.19 -11.61 8.13
C ILE A 42 0.92 -12.50 9.35
N THR A 43 1.51 -13.71 9.39
CA THR A 43 1.32 -14.67 10.50
C THR A 43 1.87 -14.09 11.81
N VAL A 44 3.07 -13.52 11.80
CA VAL A 44 3.67 -12.85 12.97
C VAL A 44 2.77 -11.68 13.42
N CYS A 45 2.29 -10.86 12.50
CA CYS A 45 1.33 -9.79 12.81
C CYS A 45 0.05 -10.33 13.45
N VAL A 46 -0.52 -11.43 12.91
CA VAL A 46 -1.71 -12.08 13.45
C VAL A 46 -1.45 -12.69 14.84
N VAL A 47 -0.31 -13.34 15.04
CA VAL A 47 0.10 -13.92 16.32
C VAL A 47 0.31 -12.85 17.38
N LEU A 48 1.00 -11.75 17.03
CA LEU A 48 1.18 -10.61 17.94
C LEU A 48 -0.15 -9.95 18.31
N ILE A 49 -1.09 -9.90 17.38
CA ILE A 49 -2.46 -9.41 17.64
C ILE A 49 -3.19 -10.37 18.60
N LYS A 50 -3.07 -11.70 18.39
CA LYS A 50 -3.70 -12.72 19.25
C LYS A 50 -3.08 -12.75 20.65
N LYS A 51 -1.75 -12.67 20.78
CA LYS A 51 -1.03 -12.67 22.06
C LYS A 51 -1.40 -11.46 22.93
N LYS A 52 -1.79 -10.34 22.33
CA LYS A 52 -2.26 -9.14 23.04
C LYS A 52 -3.74 -9.21 23.44
N ARG A 53 -4.47 -10.23 23.00
CA ARG A 53 -5.88 -10.52 23.31
C ARG A 53 -6.00 -11.84 24.07
N GLY A 54 -5.36 -11.96 25.22
CA GLY A 54 -5.69 -13.05 26.17
C GLY A 54 -7.15 -12.95 26.55
N GLU A 55 -8.03 -13.74 25.87
CA GLU A 55 -9.45 -13.79 26.16
C GLU A 55 -10.08 -15.13 25.76
N PRO A 56 -11.00 -15.67 26.58
CA PRO A 56 -11.67 -16.92 26.33
C PRO A 56 -12.71 -16.80 25.21
N HIS A 57 -12.83 -17.88 24.46
CA HIS A 57 -13.76 -18.06 23.37
C HIS A 57 -15.19 -18.16 23.89
N ILE A 58 -15.96 -17.09 23.83
CA ILE A 58 -17.41 -17.15 23.83
C ILE A 58 -17.84 -17.05 22.38
N SER A 59 -18.60 -18.08 21.94
CA SER A 59 -19.19 -18.17 20.61
C SER A 59 -20.27 -17.10 20.42
N GLU A 60 -19.83 -15.85 20.11
CA GLU A 60 -20.72 -14.83 19.58
C GLU A 60 -20.82 -15.03 18.07
N LYS A 61 -22.04 -15.03 17.53
CA LYS A 61 -22.30 -15.02 16.08
C LYS A 61 -21.35 -14.02 15.43
N ALA A 62 -20.50 -14.49 14.53
CA ALA A 62 -19.44 -13.69 13.93
C ALA A 62 -20.06 -12.45 13.27
N LYS A 63 -19.86 -11.28 13.88
CA LYS A 63 -20.27 -10.01 13.28
C LYS A 63 -19.54 -9.85 11.96
N PRO A 64 -20.20 -9.37 10.90
CA PRO A 64 -19.59 -9.18 9.59
C PRO A 64 -18.36 -8.28 9.75
N LEU A 65 -17.28 -8.62 9.01
CA LEU A 65 -16.02 -7.86 9.07
C LEU A 65 -16.24 -6.39 8.70
N PHE A 66 -17.13 -6.12 7.76
CA PHE A 66 -17.58 -4.80 7.38
C PHE A 66 -19.08 -4.66 7.63
N ASP A 67 -19.48 -3.63 8.33
CA ASP A 67 -20.84 -3.10 8.39
C ASP A 67 -21.04 -2.06 7.28
N VAL A 68 -22.27 -1.71 6.98
CA VAL A 68 -22.62 -0.77 5.90
C VAL A 68 -21.86 0.56 6.04
N ARG A 69 -21.72 1.07 7.28
CA ARG A 69 -21.04 2.32 7.54
C ARG A 69 -19.54 2.24 7.25
N SER A 70 -18.87 1.18 7.68
CA SER A 70 -17.44 0.99 7.41
C SER A 70 -17.17 0.74 5.94
N LEU A 71 -18.07 0.05 5.25
CA LEU A 71 -17.97 -0.18 3.81
C LEU A 71 -18.15 1.13 3.01
N SER A 72 -19.16 1.94 3.36
CA SER A 72 -19.36 3.25 2.72
C SER A 72 -18.17 4.17 2.96
N PHE A 73 -17.62 4.19 4.17
CA PHE A 73 -16.43 4.98 4.46
C PHE A 73 -15.17 4.46 3.74
N ALA A 74 -15.02 3.15 3.59
CA ALA A 74 -13.95 2.55 2.79
C ALA A 74 -14.05 2.98 1.31
N ALA A 75 -15.24 2.89 0.73
CA ALA A 75 -15.49 3.30 -0.65
C ALA A 75 -15.17 4.78 -0.87
N MET A 76 -15.56 5.66 0.06
CA MET A 76 -15.23 7.09 0.00
C MET A 76 -13.72 7.33 0.10
N CYS A 77 -13.03 6.66 1.03
CA CYS A 77 -11.58 6.79 1.15
C CYS A 77 -10.86 6.29 -0.10
N LEU A 78 -11.29 5.16 -0.67
CA LEU A 78 -10.73 4.64 -1.92
C LEU A 78 -10.94 5.58 -3.09
N ALA A 79 -12.15 6.12 -3.24
CA ALA A 79 -12.46 7.07 -4.32
C ALA A 79 -11.61 8.34 -4.22
N VAL A 80 -11.52 8.94 -3.02
CA VAL A 80 -10.68 10.13 -2.80
C VAL A 80 -9.21 9.83 -3.04
N ALA A 81 -8.69 8.72 -2.51
CA ALA A 81 -7.31 8.31 -2.71
C ALA A 81 -7.00 8.08 -4.19
N PHE A 82 -7.91 7.44 -4.92
CA PHE A 82 -7.77 7.17 -6.33
C PHE A 82 -7.77 8.45 -7.17
N VAL A 83 -8.68 9.38 -6.91
CA VAL A 83 -8.70 10.69 -7.58
C VAL A 83 -7.42 11.47 -7.30
N LEU A 84 -6.98 11.52 -6.04
CA LEU A 84 -5.74 12.22 -5.68
C LEU A 84 -4.50 11.59 -6.34
N SER A 85 -4.51 10.30 -6.62
CA SER A 85 -3.38 9.62 -7.26
C SER A 85 -3.23 9.94 -8.76
N PHE A 86 -4.25 10.49 -9.42
CA PHE A 86 -4.12 11.04 -10.78
C PHE A 86 -3.43 12.41 -10.81
N ILE A 87 -3.46 13.13 -9.69
CA ILE A 87 -2.80 14.44 -9.59
C ILE A 87 -1.33 14.20 -9.28
N LYS A 88 -0.50 14.15 -10.31
CA LYS A 88 0.93 14.04 -10.15
C LYS A 88 1.57 15.43 -10.24
N VAL A 89 2.23 15.84 -9.17
CA VAL A 89 2.99 17.10 -9.13
C VAL A 89 4.28 16.96 -9.93
N VAL A 90 4.88 15.77 -9.88
CA VAL A 90 6.08 15.42 -10.65
C VAL A 90 5.90 13.99 -11.15
N ASP A 91 6.08 13.80 -12.45
CA ASP A 91 6.21 12.48 -13.05
C ASP A 91 7.68 12.09 -13.13
N LEU A 92 8.01 10.93 -12.61
CA LEU A 92 9.35 10.34 -12.65
C LEU A 92 9.43 9.26 -13.73
N PRO A 93 10.63 9.01 -14.30
CA PRO A 93 10.83 7.87 -15.20
C PRO A 93 10.41 6.55 -14.53
N GLN A 94 10.22 5.49 -15.29
CA GLN A 94 9.85 4.15 -14.81
C GLN A 94 8.58 4.10 -13.94
N GLY A 95 7.64 5.04 -14.14
CA GLY A 95 6.31 5.03 -13.52
C GLY A 95 6.24 5.62 -12.10
N GLY A 96 7.34 6.10 -11.55
CA GLY A 96 7.31 6.84 -10.28
C GLY A 96 6.61 8.19 -10.42
N GLY A 97 6.13 8.74 -9.31
CA GLY A 97 5.51 10.07 -9.32
C GLY A 97 5.22 10.59 -7.92
N ILE A 98 5.28 11.90 -7.77
CA ILE A 98 4.93 12.60 -6.53
C ILE A 98 3.46 12.97 -6.60
N THR A 99 2.63 12.32 -5.79
CA THR A 99 1.21 12.65 -5.63
C THR A 99 0.99 13.42 -4.34
N PRO A 100 0.06 14.40 -4.31
CA PRO A 100 -0.27 15.08 -3.07
C PRO A 100 -1.13 14.16 -2.21
N VAL A 101 -0.58 13.63 -1.13
CA VAL A 101 -1.29 12.92 -0.05
C VAL A 101 -2.30 11.83 -0.47
N SER A 102 -2.07 11.19 -1.61
CA SER A 102 -2.99 10.17 -2.15
C SER A 102 -3.18 8.98 -1.20
N MET A 103 -2.17 8.66 -0.38
CA MET A 103 -2.23 7.57 0.61
C MET A 103 -2.99 7.95 1.88
N LEU A 104 -3.16 9.25 2.18
CA LEU A 104 -3.74 9.70 3.45
C LEU A 104 -5.15 9.16 3.72
N PRO A 105 -6.09 9.12 2.77
CA PRO A 105 -7.42 8.57 3.01
C PRO A 105 -7.40 7.09 3.40
N VAL A 106 -6.53 6.29 2.78
CA VAL A 106 -6.38 4.85 3.08
C VAL A 106 -5.76 4.66 4.48
N ILE A 107 -4.75 5.46 4.82
CA ILE A 107 -4.14 5.49 6.15
C ILE A 107 -5.17 5.86 7.22
N LEU A 108 -6.00 6.87 6.97
CA LEU A 108 -7.07 7.27 7.87
C LEU A 108 -8.09 6.16 8.10
N PHE A 109 -8.49 5.48 7.03
CA PHE A 109 -9.37 4.31 7.15
C PHE A 109 -8.75 3.23 8.04
N ALA A 110 -7.50 2.85 7.78
CA ALA A 110 -6.80 1.85 8.58
C ALA A 110 -6.67 2.27 10.05
N TYR A 111 -6.31 3.53 10.31
CA TYR A 111 -6.21 4.10 11.65
C TYR A 111 -7.52 4.04 12.45
N ILE A 112 -8.66 4.30 11.79
CA ILE A 112 -9.98 4.33 12.43
C ILE A 112 -10.49 2.91 12.69
N TYR A 113 -10.45 2.04 11.68
CA TYR A 113 -11.08 0.73 11.70
C TYR A 113 -10.14 -0.43 12.08
N GLY A 114 -8.84 -0.15 12.18
CA GLY A 114 -7.83 -1.11 12.60
C GLY A 114 -7.22 -1.94 11.45
N PRO A 115 -6.20 -2.76 11.77
CA PRO A 115 -5.34 -3.34 10.75
C PRO A 115 -6.06 -4.33 9.83
N LYS A 116 -6.92 -5.20 10.33
CA LYS A 116 -7.60 -6.20 9.49
C LYS A 116 -8.35 -5.55 8.31
N ARG A 117 -9.21 -4.56 8.62
CA ARG A 117 -9.96 -3.82 7.61
C ARG A 117 -9.03 -2.91 6.80
N GLY A 118 -8.01 -2.34 7.44
CA GLY A 118 -6.98 -1.53 6.83
C GLY A 118 -6.25 -2.25 5.71
N PHE A 119 -5.76 -3.47 5.94
CA PHE A 119 -5.07 -4.26 4.91
C PHE A 119 -6.00 -4.62 3.73
N ILE A 120 -7.26 -4.95 3.99
CA ILE A 120 -8.21 -5.25 2.92
C ILE A 120 -8.45 -4.02 2.04
N VAL A 121 -8.66 -2.84 2.64
CA VAL A 121 -8.89 -1.60 1.89
C VAL A 121 -7.61 -1.15 1.17
N SER A 122 -6.44 -1.32 1.77
CA SER A 122 -5.15 -1.05 1.13
C SER A 122 -4.90 -1.97 -0.06
N PHE A 123 -5.28 -3.25 0.04
CA PHE A 123 -5.22 -4.18 -1.09
C PHE A 123 -6.22 -3.79 -2.20
N ALA A 124 -7.43 -3.38 -1.83
CA ALA A 124 -8.38 -2.85 -2.81
C ALA A 124 -7.85 -1.58 -3.50
N TYR A 125 -7.13 -0.73 -2.78
CA TYR A 125 -6.45 0.43 -3.36
C TYR A 125 -5.35 0.02 -4.35
N PHE A 126 -4.56 -1.01 -4.03
CA PHE A 126 -3.63 -1.59 -5.00
C PHE A 126 -4.33 -1.97 -6.31
N LEU A 127 -5.47 -2.67 -6.23
CA LEU A 127 -6.22 -3.05 -7.43
C LEU A 127 -6.68 -1.83 -8.25
N LEU A 128 -7.08 -0.75 -7.60
CA LEU A 128 -7.41 0.51 -8.28
C LEU A 128 -6.18 1.14 -8.95
N GLN A 129 -5.01 1.06 -8.33
CA GLN A 129 -3.79 1.60 -8.92
C GLN A 129 -3.39 0.90 -10.22
N LEU A 130 -3.76 -0.37 -10.41
CA LEU A 130 -3.53 -1.07 -11.67
C LEU A 130 -4.24 -0.39 -12.85
N LEU A 131 -5.36 0.30 -12.62
CA LEU A 131 -6.12 1.01 -13.65
C LEU A 131 -5.39 2.23 -14.21
N GLN A 132 -4.38 2.75 -13.52
CA GLN A 132 -3.59 3.91 -13.97
C GLN A 132 -2.44 3.52 -14.91
N GLY A 133 -2.28 2.25 -15.18
CA GLY A 133 -1.15 1.70 -15.92
C GLY A 133 0.01 1.35 -14.98
N VAL A 134 0.67 0.28 -15.32
CA VAL A 134 1.73 -0.31 -14.50
C VAL A 134 3.01 -0.36 -15.33
N TYR A 135 4.11 0.09 -14.75
CA TYR A 135 5.43 -0.17 -15.30
C TYR A 135 5.89 -1.53 -14.78
N PHE A 136 5.98 -2.50 -15.68
CA PHE A 136 6.22 -3.89 -15.33
C PHE A 136 7.47 -4.41 -16.06
N LEU A 137 8.45 -4.86 -15.31
CA LEU A 137 9.65 -5.52 -15.81
C LEU A 137 9.61 -7.02 -15.58
N ASN A 138 9.27 -7.43 -14.36
CA ASN A 138 9.10 -8.83 -13.98
C ASN A 138 8.16 -8.98 -12.77
N VAL A 139 7.77 -10.23 -12.48
CA VAL A 139 6.79 -10.56 -11.42
C VAL A 139 7.25 -10.14 -10.03
N VAL A 140 8.55 -10.25 -9.74
CA VAL A 140 9.10 -9.93 -8.41
C VAL A 140 9.10 -8.42 -8.19
N GLN A 141 9.50 -7.64 -9.21
CA GLN A 141 9.40 -6.19 -9.19
C GLN A 141 7.95 -5.75 -8.99
N PHE A 142 7.02 -6.32 -9.75
CA PHE A 142 5.59 -6.01 -9.61
C PHE A 142 5.07 -6.30 -8.20
N PHE A 143 5.52 -7.40 -7.59
CA PHE A 143 5.14 -7.73 -6.22
C PHE A 143 5.57 -6.64 -5.23
N PHE A 144 6.84 -6.22 -5.29
CA PHE A 144 7.36 -5.22 -4.36
C PHE A 144 6.84 -3.81 -4.64
N ASP A 145 6.78 -3.39 -5.92
CA ASP A 145 6.39 -2.03 -6.29
C ASP A 145 4.89 -1.77 -6.20
N TYR A 146 4.07 -2.83 -6.37
CA TYR A 146 2.63 -2.65 -6.42
C TYR A 146 1.93 -3.41 -5.29
N ILE A 147 1.96 -4.74 -5.27
CA ILE A 147 1.19 -5.53 -4.30
C ILE A 147 1.61 -5.18 -2.88
N PHE A 148 2.89 -5.33 -2.57
CA PHE A 148 3.40 -5.10 -1.22
C PHE A 148 3.35 -3.62 -0.85
N ALA A 149 3.87 -2.73 -1.70
CA ALA A 149 3.97 -1.30 -1.44
C ALA A 149 2.63 -0.65 -1.10
N PHE A 150 1.55 -1.03 -1.77
CA PHE A 150 0.23 -0.48 -1.49
C PHE A 150 -0.48 -1.22 -0.35
N THR A 151 -0.37 -2.54 -0.25
CA THR A 151 -1.04 -3.32 0.79
C THR A 151 -0.50 -3.02 2.18
N ILE A 152 0.81 -2.78 2.31
CA ILE A 152 1.47 -2.52 3.60
C ILE A 152 0.97 -1.23 4.28
N ILE A 153 0.32 -0.33 3.55
CA ILE A 153 -0.28 0.89 4.10
C ILE A 153 -1.28 0.57 5.22
N GLY A 154 -1.93 -0.59 5.16
CA GLY A 154 -2.83 -1.09 6.20
C GLY A 154 -2.20 -1.22 7.59
N ILE A 155 -0.85 -1.21 7.69
CA ILE A 155 -0.11 -1.25 8.95
C ILE A 155 -0.46 -0.06 9.86
N ALA A 156 -0.88 1.08 9.30
CA ALA A 156 -1.32 2.25 10.05
C ALA A 156 -2.42 1.91 11.07
N GLY A 157 -3.22 0.87 10.80
CA GLY A 157 -4.27 0.39 11.69
C GLY A 157 -3.79 -0.18 13.03
N PHE A 158 -2.51 -0.52 13.18
CA PHE A 158 -1.95 -0.94 14.47
C PHE A 158 -1.74 0.24 15.42
N PHE A 159 -1.55 1.43 14.89
CA PHE A 159 -1.22 2.65 15.65
C PHE A 159 -2.48 3.39 16.13
N LYS A 160 -3.38 2.69 16.82
CA LYS A 160 -4.71 3.20 17.23
C LYS A 160 -4.70 4.50 18.04
N LYS A 161 -3.59 4.88 18.65
CA LYS A 161 -3.45 6.07 19.51
C LYS A 161 -2.71 7.21 18.81
N ASN A 162 -1.92 6.92 17.77
CA ASN A 162 -1.05 7.91 17.14
C ASN A 162 -1.09 7.76 15.63
N LEU A 163 -1.82 8.65 14.96
CA LEU A 163 -1.93 8.67 13.50
C LEU A 163 -0.60 8.98 12.83
N LEU A 164 0.21 9.87 13.42
CA LEU A 164 1.51 10.23 12.86
C LEU A 164 2.44 9.02 12.78
N LEU A 165 2.53 8.25 13.88
CA LEU A 165 3.32 7.01 13.85
C LEU A 165 2.79 6.00 12.83
N GLY A 166 1.47 5.91 12.68
CA GLY A 166 0.85 5.08 11.64
C GLY A 166 1.24 5.53 10.24
N THR A 167 1.20 6.83 9.98
CA THR A 167 1.58 7.43 8.70
C THR A 167 3.05 7.21 8.38
N ILE A 168 3.94 7.49 9.34
CA ILE A 168 5.39 7.31 9.20
C ILE A 168 5.70 5.83 8.90
N SER A 169 5.16 4.90 9.69
CA SER A 169 5.41 3.46 9.52
C SER A 169 4.92 2.95 8.16
N ALA A 170 3.76 3.40 7.70
CA ALA A 170 3.20 3.00 6.42
C ALA A 170 4.09 3.47 5.26
N HIS A 171 4.50 4.73 5.26
CA HIS A 171 5.35 5.29 4.20
C HIS A 171 6.78 4.73 4.23
N LEU A 172 7.38 4.52 5.41
CA LEU A 172 8.71 3.94 5.50
C LEU A 172 8.74 2.50 4.96
N LEU A 173 7.75 1.68 5.29
CA LEU A 173 7.69 0.32 4.76
C LEU A 173 7.40 0.30 3.26
N ARG A 174 6.57 1.22 2.76
CA ARG A 174 6.36 1.41 1.33
C ARG A 174 7.65 1.86 0.64
N TYR A 175 8.37 2.82 1.22
CA TYR A 175 9.66 3.27 0.72
C TYR A 175 10.67 2.12 0.63
N LEU A 176 10.80 1.32 1.70
CA LEU A 176 11.69 0.15 1.69
C LEU A 176 11.32 -0.85 0.60
N SER A 177 10.03 -1.08 0.37
CA SER A 177 9.56 -1.95 -0.69
C SER A 177 10.02 -1.47 -2.07
N HIS A 178 9.83 -0.18 -2.37
CA HIS A 178 10.29 0.41 -3.62
C HIS A 178 11.82 0.40 -3.76
N VAL A 179 12.56 0.66 -2.68
CA VAL A 179 14.03 0.60 -2.70
C VAL A 179 14.53 -0.83 -3.00
N ILE A 180 13.90 -1.85 -2.42
CA ILE A 180 14.22 -3.26 -2.70
C ILE A 180 13.98 -3.58 -4.17
N ALA A 181 12.82 -3.19 -4.71
CA ALA A 181 12.50 -3.38 -6.12
C ALA A 181 13.49 -2.64 -7.03
N ALA A 182 13.80 -1.39 -6.71
CA ALA A 182 14.73 -0.57 -7.47
C ALA A 182 16.13 -1.16 -7.47
N TYR A 183 16.65 -1.56 -6.32
CA TYR A 183 17.98 -2.16 -6.24
C TYR A 183 18.08 -3.48 -6.99
N ALA A 184 17.04 -4.30 -6.94
CA ALA A 184 17.03 -5.60 -7.61
C ALA A 184 16.91 -5.48 -9.15
N PHE A 185 16.11 -4.51 -9.65
CA PHE A 185 15.65 -4.52 -11.04
C PHE A 185 15.92 -3.23 -11.82
N PHE A 186 16.19 -2.10 -11.16
CA PHE A 186 16.33 -0.80 -11.81
C PHE A 186 17.73 -0.20 -11.75
N ARG A 187 18.67 -0.79 -11.02
CA ARG A 187 20.04 -0.28 -10.91
C ARG A 187 20.74 -0.15 -12.28
N GLU A 188 20.40 -1.02 -13.23
CA GLU A 188 20.95 -0.98 -14.59
C GLU A 188 20.50 0.27 -15.37
N PHE A 189 19.44 0.93 -14.96
CA PHE A 189 18.98 2.20 -15.53
C PHE A 189 19.70 3.42 -14.94
N ASN A 190 20.62 3.22 -14.00
CA ASN A 190 21.41 4.29 -13.41
C ASN A 190 22.43 4.85 -14.41
N GLN A 191 22.09 5.96 -15.05
CA GLN A 191 22.97 6.70 -15.95
C GLN A 191 23.54 7.97 -15.30
N THR A 192 23.39 8.14 -13.99
CA THR A 192 23.75 9.37 -13.27
C THR A 192 25.21 9.44 -12.85
N GLY A 193 25.94 8.31 -12.91
CA GLY A 193 27.33 8.21 -12.43
C GLY A 193 27.48 8.12 -10.90
N ILE A 194 26.36 8.16 -10.14
CA ILE A 194 26.39 7.92 -8.69
C ILE A 194 26.27 6.41 -8.40
N ASN A 195 26.63 6.03 -7.16
CA ASN A 195 26.50 4.64 -6.73
C ASN A 195 25.05 4.14 -6.84
N ASP A 196 24.86 2.89 -7.30
CA ASP A 196 23.53 2.30 -7.55
C ASP A 196 22.64 2.31 -6.31
N THR A 197 23.19 2.03 -5.13
CA THR A 197 22.44 2.09 -3.88
C THR A 197 21.94 3.52 -3.61
N ALA A 198 22.82 4.52 -3.80
CA ALA A 198 22.43 5.92 -3.63
C ALA A 198 21.37 6.32 -4.66
N TYR A 199 21.51 5.89 -5.91
CA TYR A 199 20.50 6.12 -6.94
C TYR A 199 19.13 5.56 -6.53
N CYS A 200 19.06 4.30 -6.10
CA CYS A 200 17.81 3.66 -5.69
C CYS A 200 17.16 4.37 -4.48
N LEU A 201 17.97 4.81 -3.51
CA LEU A 201 17.46 5.56 -2.34
C LEU A 201 16.91 6.93 -2.76
N ILE A 202 17.65 7.68 -3.56
CA ILE A 202 17.26 9.02 -4.01
C ILE A 202 16.04 8.94 -4.92
N TYR A 203 16.05 8.05 -5.90
CA TYR A 203 14.92 7.88 -6.81
C TYR A 203 13.62 7.64 -6.08
N ASN A 204 13.60 6.73 -5.09
CA ASN A 204 12.39 6.39 -4.36
C ASN A 204 12.01 7.39 -3.26
N SER A 205 12.79 8.45 -3.05
CA SER A 205 12.50 9.48 -2.03
C SER A 205 11.18 10.23 -2.26
N PHE A 206 10.55 10.08 -3.44
CA PHE A 206 9.21 10.61 -3.71
C PHE A 206 8.17 10.12 -2.68
N VAL A 207 8.33 8.89 -2.17
CA VAL A 207 7.47 8.35 -1.10
C VAL A 207 7.63 9.13 0.20
N LEU A 208 8.87 9.54 0.51
CA LEU A 208 9.17 10.33 1.71
C LEU A 208 8.64 11.77 1.59
N ILE A 209 8.64 12.34 0.38
CA ILE A 209 8.04 13.65 0.12
C ILE A 209 6.53 13.59 0.35
N GLU A 210 5.84 12.55 -0.14
CA GLU A 210 4.41 12.33 0.13
C GLU A 210 4.16 12.13 1.64
N MET A 211 5.04 11.40 2.34
CA MET A 211 4.96 11.24 3.80
C MET A 211 4.98 12.59 4.52
N VAL A 212 5.92 13.47 4.16
CA VAL A 212 6.02 14.81 4.76
C VAL A 212 4.76 15.61 4.50
N ALA A 213 4.24 15.60 3.28
CA ALA A 213 2.98 16.27 2.92
C ALA A 213 1.80 15.74 3.76
N CYS A 214 1.68 14.42 3.93
CA CYS A 214 0.68 13.81 4.79
C CYS A 214 0.82 14.26 6.25
N ILE A 215 2.04 14.30 6.78
CA ILE A 215 2.31 14.75 8.15
C ILE A 215 1.90 16.21 8.33
N VAL A 216 2.28 17.08 7.40
CA VAL A 216 1.92 18.50 7.45
C VAL A 216 0.40 18.67 7.51
N ILE A 217 -0.34 17.97 6.65
CA ILE A 217 -1.83 18.04 6.66
C ILE A 217 -2.41 17.52 7.98
N ILE A 218 -1.90 16.40 8.51
CA ILE A 218 -2.38 15.85 9.78
C ILE A 218 -2.12 16.80 10.95
N LEU A 219 -1.05 17.59 10.91
CA LEU A 219 -0.69 18.53 11.97
C LEU A 219 -1.53 19.80 11.94
N ILE A 220 -2.25 20.12 10.86
CA ILE A 220 -3.16 21.27 10.80
C ILE A 220 -4.26 21.09 11.85
N PRO A 221 -4.40 22.01 12.84
CA PRO A 221 -5.30 21.80 13.99
C PRO A 221 -6.76 21.49 13.60
N PRO A 222 -7.40 22.18 12.68
CA PRO A 222 -8.75 21.84 12.20
C PRO A 222 -8.86 20.42 11.66
N VAL A 223 -7.86 19.96 10.88
CA VAL A 223 -7.82 18.62 10.30
C VAL A 223 -7.68 17.56 11.39
N LYS A 224 -6.71 17.73 12.29
CA LYS A 224 -6.49 16.85 13.44
C LYS A 224 -7.75 16.70 14.29
N ASN A 225 -8.39 17.81 14.63
CA ASN A 225 -9.61 17.82 15.45
C ASN A 225 -10.77 17.11 14.74
N SER A 226 -10.90 17.30 13.41
CA SER A 226 -11.92 16.65 12.59
C SER A 226 -11.70 15.13 12.54
N ILE A 227 -10.46 14.66 12.35
CA ILE A 227 -10.11 13.25 12.35
C ILE A 227 -10.43 12.59 13.70
N GLU A 228 -10.06 13.22 14.81
CA GLU A 228 -10.35 12.69 16.15
C GLU A 228 -11.86 12.68 16.46
N LYS A 229 -12.60 13.71 16.05
CA LYS A 229 -14.07 13.76 16.16
C LYS A 229 -14.70 12.63 15.35
N MET A 230 -14.29 12.44 14.10
CA MET A 230 -14.77 11.37 13.23
C MET A 230 -14.50 9.99 13.85
N LYS A 231 -13.28 9.76 14.35
CA LYS A 231 -12.89 8.50 15.00
C LYS A 231 -13.76 8.22 16.24
N ARG A 232 -14.02 9.22 17.07
CA ARG A 232 -14.91 9.07 18.25
C ARG A 232 -16.32 8.70 17.83
N ASN A 233 -16.87 9.36 16.82
CA ASN A 233 -18.24 9.13 16.35
C ASN A 233 -18.40 7.73 15.74
N LEU A 234 -17.44 7.29 14.93
CA LEU A 234 -17.46 5.98 14.29
C LEU A 234 -17.28 4.83 15.30
N ARG A 235 -16.50 5.04 16.37
CA ARG A 235 -16.35 4.05 17.44
C ARG A 235 -17.59 3.91 18.35
N LYS A 236 -18.33 4.98 18.58
CA LYS A 236 -19.57 4.94 19.37
C LYS A 236 -20.67 4.13 18.71
N SER A 237 -20.70 4.09 17.38
CA SER A 237 -21.73 3.36 16.64
C SER A 237 -21.44 1.87 16.45
N VAL A 238 -20.27 1.39 16.84
CA VAL A 238 -19.86 -0.02 16.73
C VAL A 238 -20.02 -0.76 18.09
N ARG A 239 -20.34 -0.02 19.14
CA ARG A 239 -20.75 -0.57 20.44
C ARG A 239 -22.26 -0.71 20.49
#